data_9b88f422b5aa917eba98c8141b329029
#
_entry.id   9b88f422b5aa917eba98c8141b329029
#
_cell.length_a   1.000
_cell.length_b   1.000
_cell.length_c   1.000
_cell.angle_alpha   90.00
_cell.angle_beta   90.00
_cell.angle_gamma   90.00
#
_symmetry.space_group_name_H-M   'P 1'
#
loop_
_entity.id
_entity.type
_entity.pdbx_description
1 polymer ?
#
loop_
_entity_poly.entity_id
_entity_poly.type
_entity_poly.pdbx_seq_one_letter_code
_entity_poly.pdbx_strand_id
1 'polypeptide(L)'
;MHPDGSRTVWNYDNAQHKAVATTTDQDGKVRETIRYDLDPAGRFSNAEISGGDGRVRLKSSYKYDDAGRILEEIQSAPDGTVLHKLVYSYDSSGKQTGYSVFDASGKLVGGKGATTARPSPSPNPRAKKPR
;
A
#
# COMPACT_ATOMS: atom_id res chain seq x y z
N MET A 1 8.99 -15.78 4.86
CA MET A 1 9.96 -16.13 3.81
C MET A 1 9.26 -16.38 2.50
N HIS A 2 9.82 -15.94 1.43
CA HIS A 2 9.22 -16.06 0.11
C HIS A 2 9.82 -17.23 -0.64
N PRO A 3 9.13 -17.76 -1.63
CA PRO A 3 9.63 -18.92 -2.37
C PRO A 3 10.99 -18.71 -3.04
N ASP A 4 11.31 -17.47 -3.38
CA ASP A 4 12.59 -17.17 -4.04
C ASP A 4 13.73 -16.98 -3.06
N GLY A 5 13.49 -17.24 -1.78
CA GLY A 5 14.52 -17.06 -0.78
C GLY A 5 14.60 -15.65 -0.21
N SER A 6 13.79 -14.74 -0.67
CA SER A 6 13.78 -13.39 -0.13
C SER A 6 13.05 -13.38 1.22
N ARG A 7 13.24 -12.31 1.96
CA ARG A 7 12.65 -12.18 3.28
C ARG A 7 12.27 -10.73 3.53
N THR A 8 11.10 -10.53 4.13
CA THR A 8 10.64 -9.20 4.49
C THR A 8 10.58 -9.10 6.00
N VAL A 9 11.19 -8.07 6.55
CA VAL A 9 11.21 -7.79 7.97
C VAL A 9 10.45 -6.50 8.21
N TRP A 10 9.56 -6.52 9.18
CA TRP A 10 8.76 -5.36 9.57
C TRP A 10 9.27 -4.81 10.88
N ASN A 11 9.44 -3.50 10.92
CA ASN A 11 9.77 -2.79 12.15
C ASN A 11 8.73 -1.70 12.38
N TYR A 12 8.16 -1.67 13.57
CA TYR A 12 7.15 -0.69 13.93
C TYR A 12 7.69 0.25 14.99
N ASP A 13 7.43 1.52 14.81
CA ASP A 13 7.73 2.52 15.82
C ASP A 13 6.42 3.24 16.16
N ASN A 14 5.72 2.72 17.15
CA ASN A 14 4.41 3.26 17.51
C ASN A 14 4.53 4.66 18.09
N ALA A 15 5.63 4.97 18.75
CA ALA A 15 5.81 6.29 19.34
C ALA A 15 5.91 7.36 18.27
N GLN A 16 6.47 7.03 17.10
CA GLN A 16 6.61 7.98 16.02
C GLN A 16 5.61 7.76 14.90
N HIS A 17 4.71 6.79 15.07
CA HIS A 17 3.70 6.47 14.07
C HIS A 17 4.33 6.11 12.72
N LYS A 18 5.31 5.21 12.77
CA LYS A 18 5.99 4.78 11.56
C LYS A 18 6.18 3.28 11.54
N ALA A 19 6.31 2.76 10.32
CA ALA A 19 6.63 1.36 10.13
C ALA A 19 7.53 1.25 8.90
N VAL A 20 8.42 0.27 8.92
CA VAL A 20 9.33 0.02 7.80
C VAL A 20 9.30 -1.45 7.47
N ALA A 21 9.11 -1.76 6.19
CA ALA A 21 9.20 -3.12 5.68
C ALA A 21 10.41 -3.19 4.77
N THR A 22 11.38 -4.04 5.13
CA THR A 22 12.61 -4.19 4.36
C THR A 22 12.64 -5.59 3.78
N THR A 23 12.77 -5.70 2.47
CA THR A 23 12.87 -6.98 1.79
C THR A 23 14.31 -7.18 1.32
N THR A 24 14.88 -8.31 1.71
CA THR A 24 16.24 -8.68 1.31
C THR A 24 16.17 -9.97 0.49
N ASP A 25 17.14 -10.13 -0.41
CA ASP A 25 17.22 -11.37 -1.16
C ASP A 25 17.98 -12.43 -0.34
N GLN A 26 18.16 -13.60 -0.93
CA GLN A 26 18.79 -14.69 -0.22
C GLN A 26 20.26 -14.42 0.09
N ASP A 27 20.86 -13.45 -0.59
CA ASP A 27 22.25 -13.04 -0.31
C ASP A 27 22.34 -11.97 0.75
N GLY A 28 21.21 -11.54 1.26
CA GLY A 28 21.19 -10.50 2.29
C GLY A 28 21.18 -9.08 1.76
N LYS A 29 21.08 -8.91 0.45
CA LYS A 29 21.02 -7.57 -0.12
C LYS A 29 19.63 -7.01 -0.07
N VAL A 30 19.51 -5.74 0.29
CA VAL A 30 18.23 -5.05 0.31
C VAL A 30 17.73 -4.87 -1.12
N ARG A 31 16.52 -5.32 -1.38
CA ARG A 31 15.88 -5.18 -2.69
C ARG A 31 14.86 -4.08 -2.69
N GLU A 32 14.21 -3.87 -1.56
CA GLU A 32 13.13 -2.91 -1.47
C GLU A 32 12.94 -2.51 -0.03
N THR A 33 12.64 -1.25 0.19
CA THR A 33 12.27 -0.75 1.51
C THR A 33 11.01 0.07 1.35
N ILE A 34 10.01 -0.20 2.17
CA ILE A 34 8.78 0.58 2.19
C ILE A 34 8.68 1.23 3.54
N ARG A 35 8.61 2.57 3.55
CA ARG A 35 8.44 3.33 4.78
C ARG A 35 7.02 3.83 4.84
N TYR A 36 6.36 3.51 5.93
CA TYR A 36 4.97 3.88 6.13
C TYR A 36 4.85 4.91 7.23
N ASP A 37 3.93 5.86 7.03
CA ASP A 37 3.44 6.69 8.11
C ASP A 37 2.13 6.10 8.59
N LEU A 38 1.92 6.12 9.89
CA LEU A 38 0.70 5.59 10.48
C LEU A 38 -0.16 6.74 10.98
N ASP A 39 -1.47 6.58 10.86
CA ASP A 39 -2.37 7.57 11.42
C ASP A 39 -2.56 7.31 12.92
N PRO A 40 -3.28 8.17 13.65
CA PRO A 40 -3.46 7.97 15.09
C PRO A 40 -4.13 6.65 15.44
N ALA A 41 -4.87 6.05 14.52
CA ALA A 41 -5.49 4.76 14.74
C ALA A 41 -4.56 3.59 14.41
N GLY A 42 -3.34 3.88 13.97
CA GLY A 42 -2.38 2.83 13.64
C GLY A 42 -2.49 2.28 12.22
N ARG A 43 -3.24 2.94 11.36
CA ARG A 43 -3.39 2.51 9.96
C ARG A 43 -2.38 3.24 9.10
N PHE A 44 -2.00 2.60 7.98
CA PHE A 44 -1.05 3.22 7.07
C PHE A 44 -1.71 4.41 6.38
N SER A 45 -1.10 5.58 6.50
CA SER A 45 -1.60 6.77 5.82
C SER A 45 -0.79 7.11 4.59
N ASN A 46 0.50 6.85 4.61
CA ASN A 46 1.38 7.08 3.47
C ASN A 46 2.42 5.99 3.38
N ALA A 47 2.95 5.79 2.18
CA ALA A 47 4.04 4.85 1.97
C ALA A 47 5.03 5.44 0.97
N GLU A 48 6.31 5.21 1.21
CA GLU A 48 7.38 5.52 0.26
C GLU A 48 8.08 4.23 -0.06
N ILE A 49 8.09 3.87 -1.34
CA ILE A 49 8.70 2.62 -1.78
C ILE A 49 10.01 2.94 -2.46
N SER A 50 11.10 2.40 -1.90
CA SER A 50 12.45 2.61 -2.39
C SER A 50 13.01 1.30 -2.89
N GLY A 51 13.86 1.37 -3.91
CA GLY A 51 14.55 0.18 -4.39
C GLY A 51 15.78 -0.12 -3.54
N GLY A 52 16.54 -1.12 -3.98
CA GLY A 52 17.74 -1.54 -3.26
C GLY A 52 18.81 -0.46 -3.22
N ASP A 53 18.77 0.49 -4.11
CA ASP A 53 19.72 1.60 -4.13
C ASP A 53 19.32 2.74 -3.21
N GLY A 54 18.20 2.59 -2.50
CA GLY A 54 17.73 3.62 -1.57
C GLY A 54 16.94 4.74 -2.21
N ARG A 55 16.77 4.72 -3.53
CA ARG A 55 16.02 5.77 -4.21
C ARG A 55 14.55 5.49 -4.17
N VAL A 56 13.76 6.53 -3.85
CA VAL A 56 12.31 6.41 -3.85
C VAL A 56 11.83 6.22 -5.28
N ARG A 57 11.01 5.21 -5.49
CA ARG A 57 10.45 4.91 -6.80
C ARG A 57 8.98 5.25 -6.90
N LEU A 58 8.27 5.18 -5.78
CA LEU A 58 6.84 5.37 -5.77
C LEU A 58 6.41 5.83 -4.40
N LYS A 59 5.40 6.67 -4.38
CA LYS A 59 4.76 7.09 -3.13
C LYS A 59 3.29 6.73 -3.21
N SER A 60 2.73 6.36 -2.07
CA SER A 60 1.30 6.06 -1.98
C SER A 60 0.72 6.78 -0.79
N SER A 61 -0.53 7.20 -0.90
CA SER A 61 -1.27 7.70 0.24
C SER A 61 -2.61 6.99 0.28
N TYR A 62 -3.15 6.83 1.48
CA TYR A 62 -4.35 6.03 1.70
C TYR A 62 -5.38 6.82 2.44
N LYS A 63 -6.64 6.66 2.08
CA LYS A 63 -7.75 7.28 2.78
C LYS A 63 -8.71 6.19 3.23
N TYR A 64 -9.30 6.39 4.38
CA TYR A 64 -10.18 5.40 5.00
C TYR A 64 -11.53 6.01 5.29
N ASP A 65 -12.56 5.16 5.31
CA ASP A 65 -13.89 5.61 5.72
C ASP A 65 -14.02 5.53 7.25
N ASP A 66 -15.20 5.91 7.76
CA ASP A 66 -15.43 5.93 9.19
C ASP A 66 -15.35 4.55 9.83
N ALA A 67 -15.55 3.50 9.04
CA ALA A 67 -15.45 2.14 9.53
C ALA A 67 -14.03 1.58 9.46
N GLY A 68 -13.07 2.37 8.98
CA GLY A 68 -11.69 1.92 8.89
C GLY A 68 -11.35 1.15 7.63
N ARG A 69 -12.25 1.15 6.64
CA ARG A 69 -11.97 0.48 5.37
C ARG A 69 -11.28 1.44 4.42
N ILE A 70 -10.37 0.92 3.61
CA ILE A 70 -9.66 1.77 2.67
C ILE A 70 -10.62 2.24 1.58
N LEU A 71 -10.66 3.54 1.36
CA LEU A 71 -11.47 4.14 0.31
C LEU A 71 -10.68 4.43 -0.94
N GLU A 72 -9.49 4.99 -0.77
CA GLU A 72 -8.68 5.42 -1.90
C GLU A 72 -7.22 5.15 -1.63
N GLU A 73 -6.52 4.84 -2.70
CA GLU A 73 -5.06 4.78 -2.69
C GLU A 73 -4.57 5.64 -3.84
N ILE A 74 -3.74 6.64 -3.54
CA ILE A 74 -3.20 7.53 -4.56
C ILE A 74 -1.73 7.19 -4.72
N GLN A 75 -1.35 6.81 -5.93
CA GLN A 75 0.04 6.48 -6.25
C GLN A 75 0.67 7.63 -7.00
N SER A 76 1.84 8.03 -6.55
CA SER A 76 2.53 9.20 -7.08
C SER A 76 3.99 8.88 -7.37
N ALA A 77 4.55 9.61 -8.33
CA ALA A 77 5.98 9.56 -8.59
C ALA A 77 6.73 10.21 -7.43
N PRO A 78 8.06 10.01 -7.35
CA PRO A 78 8.84 10.59 -6.25
C PRO A 78 8.72 12.10 -6.13
N ASP A 79 8.45 12.79 -7.24
CA ASP A 79 8.30 14.25 -7.21
C ASP A 79 6.90 14.70 -6.79
N GLY A 80 6.01 13.75 -6.48
CA GLY A 80 4.66 14.08 -6.06
C GLY A 80 3.63 14.07 -7.18
N THR A 81 4.05 13.87 -8.42
CA THR A 81 3.12 13.82 -9.54
C THR A 81 2.23 12.59 -9.41
N VAL A 82 0.91 12.78 -9.41
CA VAL A 82 -0.02 11.66 -9.30
C VAL A 82 0.06 10.81 -10.56
N LEU A 83 0.21 9.50 -10.36
CA LEU A 83 0.23 8.54 -11.46
C LEU A 83 -1.11 7.85 -11.61
N HIS A 84 -1.64 7.37 -10.51
CA HIS A 84 -2.91 6.65 -10.51
C HIS A 84 -3.63 6.88 -9.20
N LYS A 85 -4.95 6.77 -9.26
CA LYS A 85 -5.79 6.79 -8.07
C LYS A 85 -6.70 5.59 -8.14
N LEU A 86 -6.72 4.80 -7.07
CA LEU A 86 -7.60 3.65 -6.96
C LEU A 86 -8.69 3.98 -5.96
N VAL A 87 -9.93 3.72 -6.33
CA VAL A 87 -11.08 3.96 -5.48
C VAL A 87 -11.76 2.62 -5.25
N TYR A 88 -11.99 2.29 -3.99
CA TYR A 88 -12.57 1.00 -3.61
C TYR A 88 -14.03 1.17 -3.27
N SER A 89 -14.82 0.19 -3.63
CA SER A 89 -16.26 0.19 -3.40
C SER A 89 -16.65 -0.92 -2.46
N TYR A 90 -17.63 -0.68 -1.63
CA TYR A 90 -18.13 -1.65 -0.65
C TYR A 90 -19.65 -1.70 -0.69
N ASP A 91 -20.20 -2.87 -0.37
CA ASP A 91 -21.65 -3.00 -0.27
C ASP A 91 -22.10 -2.64 1.16
N SER A 92 -23.39 -2.74 1.41
CA SER A 92 -23.94 -2.36 2.70
C SER A 92 -23.47 -3.24 3.85
N SER A 93 -22.97 -4.44 3.54
CA SER A 93 -22.44 -5.33 4.57
C SER A 93 -20.97 -5.05 4.87
N GLY A 94 -20.33 -4.14 4.14
CA GLY A 94 -18.93 -3.83 4.33
C GLY A 94 -18.00 -4.68 3.49
N LYS A 95 -18.53 -5.50 2.61
CA LYS A 95 -17.71 -6.33 1.75
C LYS A 95 -17.27 -5.56 0.53
N GLN A 96 -16.00 -5.69 0.15
CA GLN A 96 -15.49 -4.99 -1.02
C GLN A 96 -16.14 -5.57 -2.28
N THR A 97 -16.74 -4.68 -3.09
CA THR A 97 -17.42 -5.10 -4.30
C THR A 97 -16.61 -4.81 -5.56
N GLY A 98 -15.57 -3.97 -5.45
CA GLY A 98 -14.76 -3.68 -6.60
C GLY A 98 -13.86 -2.51 -6.38
N TYR A 99 -13.21 -2.09 -7.44
CA TYR A 99 -12.38 -0.90 -7.41
C TYR A 99 -12.34 -0.27 -8.80
N SER A 100 -11.99 1.01 -8.84
CA SER A 100 -11.81 1.77 -10.08
C SER A 100 -10.43 2.38 -10.09
N VAL A 101 -9.81 2.43 -11.27
CA VAL A 101 -8.48 3.02 -11.43
C VAL A 101 -8.61 4.24 -12.32
N PHE A 102 -8.07 5.36 -11.85
CA PHE A 102 -8.07 6.62 -12.58
C PHE A 102 -6.63 7.01 -12.89
N ASP A 103 -6.40 7.65 -14.04
CA ASP A 103 -5.08 8.13 -14.38
C ASP A 103 -4.85 9.50 -13.76
N ALA A 104 -3.69 10.10 -14.08
CA ALA A 104 -3.29 11.37 -13.49
C ALA A 104 -4.26 12.51 -13.82
N SER A 105 -4.98 12.41 -14.94
CA SER A 105 -5.92 13.44 -15.33
C SER A 105 -7.30 13.25 -14.69
N GLY A 106 -7.50 12.17 -13.97
CA GLY A 106 -8.79 11.85 -13.38
C GLY A 106 -9.67 11.00 -14.26
N LYS A 107 -9.15 10.49 -15.36
CA LYS A 107 -9.91 9.68 -16.29
C LYS A 107 -9.92 8.23 -15.84
N LEU A 108 -11.08 7.60 -15.90
CA LEU A 108 -11.21 6.19 -15.57
C LEU A 108 -10.50 5.35 -16.63
N VAL A 109 -9.54 4.54 -16.21
CA VAL A 109 -8.76 3.71 -17.13
C VAL A 109 -8.85 2.23 -16.83
N GLY A 110 -9.51 1.86 -15.75
CA GLY A 110 -9.66 0.45 -15.42
C GLY A 110 -10.45 0.24 -14.16
N GLY A 111 -10.54 -1.00 -13.77
CA GLY A 111 -11.24 -1.35 -12.55
C GLY A 111 -11.83 -2.75 -12.66
N LYS A 112 -12.37 -3.23 -11.55
CA LYS A 112 -13.01 -4.52 -11.49
C LYS A 112 -14.09 -4.51 -10.44
N GLY A 113 -15.09 -5.33 -10.68
CA GLY A 113 -16.12 -5.53 -9.68
C GLY A 113 -15.84 -6.79 -8.89
N ALA A 114 -16.16 -6.76 -7.61
CA ALA A 114 -16.21 -7.93 -6.74
C ALA A 114 -15.06 -8.90 -6.93
N THR A 115 -13.87 -8.41 -7.13
CA THR A 115 -12.76 -9.27 -7.42
C THR A 115 -11.86 -9.42 -6.23
N THR A 116 -11.13 -10.49 -6.21
CA THR A 116 -10.12 -10.69 -5.18
C THR A 116 -8.77 -10.12 -5.58
N ALA A 117 -8.60 -9.76 -6.82
CA ALA A 117 -7.32 -9.24 -7.26
C ALA A 117 -7.05 -7.87 -6.64
N ARG A 118 -5.83 -7.66 -6.22
CA ARG A 118 -5.41 -6.42 -5.63
C ARG A 118 -4.35 -5.81 -6.50
N PRO A 119 -4.54 -4.57 -6.95
CA PRO A 119 -3.54 -3.95 -7.82
C PRO A 119 -2.29 -3.53 -7.09
N SER A 120 -2.31 -3.49 -5.78
CA SER A 120 -1.15 -3.02 -5.05
C SER A 120 -1.00 -3.83 -3.77
N PRO A 121 0.16 -3.75 -3.11
CA PRO A 121 0.32 -4.40 -1.82
C PRO A 121 -0.71 -3.88 -0.84
N SER A 122 -1.11 -4.72 0.07
CA SER A 122 -2.05 -4.32 1.08
C SER A 122 -1.47 -3.20 1.92
N PRO A 123 -2.22 -2.14 2.18
CA PRO A 123 -1.71 -1.05 3.00
C PRO A 123 -1.68 -1.37 4.49
N ASN A 124 -2.37 -2.43 4.91
CA ASN A 124 -2.46 -2.71 6.32
C ASN A 124 -1.99 -4.14 6.58
N PRO A 125 -0.85 -4.34 7.26
CA PRO A 125 -0.35 -5.69 7.50
C PRO A 125 -1.33 -6.54 8.28
N ARG A 126 -2.10 -5.94 9.17
CA ARG A 126 -3.06 -6.71 9.92
C ARG A 126 -4.19 -7.23 9.08
N ALA A 127 -4.55 -6.50 8.02
CA ALA A 127 -5.57 -6.99 7.11
C ALA A 127 -5.10 -8.18 6.32
N LYS A 128 -3.79 -8.32 6.16
CA LYS A 128 -3.22 -9.44 5.48
C LYS A 128 -2.90 -10.60 6.37
N LYS A 129 -2.95 -10.39 7.66
CA LYS A 129 -2.55 -11.41 8.53
C LYS A 129 -3.28 -12.64 8.20
N PRO A 130 -2.57 -13.66 8.04
CA PRO A 130 -3.26 -14.90 7.86
C PRO A 130 -4.02 -15.14 9.08
N ARG A 131 -5.00 -15.60 8.84
CA ARG A 131 -5.74 -15.83 10.00
C ARG A 131 -5.53 -17.16 10.37
#